data_15ce53b5842f52241a8fc841bd969239
#
_entry.id   15ce53b5842f52241a8fc841bd969239
#
_cell.length_a   1.000
_cell.length_b   1.000
_cell.length_c   1.000
_cell.angle_alpha   90.00
_cell.angle_beta   90.00
_cell.angle_gamma   90.00
#
_symmetry.space_group_name_H-M   'P 1'
#
loop_
_entity.id
_entity.type
_entity.pdbx_description
1 polymer ?
#
loop_
_entity_poly.entity_id
_entity_poly.type
_entity_poly.pdbx_seq_one_letter_code
_entity_poly.pdbx_strand_id
1 'polypeptide(L)'
;MRDIYHQLVKHAPDFKNHSDDDLVDSSDVYGEGALAITSVLTLIGNLTLDAVQSEGYSDEDARRDLVLLGDALRHLPRMAQALEQTSVTADYVLRKRRGEVQP
;
A
#
# COMPACT_ATOMS: atom_id res chain seq x y z
N MET A 1 13.90 -5.41 13.36
CA MET A 1 13.81 -6.15 12.08
C MET A 1 13.16 -5.27 11.03
N ARG A 2 13.73 -5.23 9.85
CA ARG A 2 13.14 -4.48 8.74
C ARG A 2 12.01 -5.27 8.11
N ASP A 3 10.89 -4.61 7.93
CA ASP A 3 9.67 -5.22 7.39
C ASP A 3 9.56 -5.05 5.87
N ILE A 4 8.42 -5.45 5.31
CA ILE A 4 8.17 -5.34 3.86
C ILE A 4 8.26 -3.90 3.36
N TYR A 5 7.88 -2.91 4.17
CA TYR A 5 8.00 -1.50 3.81
C TYR A 5 9.44 -1.15 3.48
N HIS A 6 10.38 -1.51 4.37
CA HIS A 6 11.80 -1.22 4.17
C HIS A 6 12.37 -1.89 2.94
N GLN A 7 11.96 -3.14 2.68
CA GLN A 7 12.41 -3.87 1.48
C GLN A 7 11.90 -3.20 0.20
N LEU A 8 10.63 -2.82 0.17
CA LEU A 8 10.04 -2.20 -1.01
C LEU A 8 10.63 -0.81 -1.28
N VAL A 9 10.87 -0.02 -0.24
CA VAL A 9 11.47 1.31 -0.40
C VAL A 9 12.93 1.20 -0.81
N LYS A 10 13.67 0.28 -0.21
CA LYS A 10 15.08 0.07 -0.52
C LYS A 10 15.30 -0.33 -1.99
N HIS A 11 14.40 -1.14 -2.54
CA HIS A 11 14.51 -1.64 -3.90
C HIS A 11 13.58 -0.90 -4.88
N ALA A 12 13.02 0.23 -4.46
CA ALA A 12 12.23 1.07 -5.34
C ALA A 12 13.08 1.61 -6.49
N PRO A 13 12.48 1.91 -7.65
CA PRO A 13 13.22 2.48 -8.78
C PRO A 13 13.94 3.77 -8.40
N ASP A 14 15.11 3.97 -9.01
CA ASP A 14 15.77 5.27 -8.99
C ASP A 14 15.18 6.11 -10.13
N PHE A 15 14.38 7.11 -9.79
CA PHE A 15 13.64 7.92 -10.76
C PHE A 15 14.49 9.00 -11.42
N LYS A 16 15.75 9.11 -11.06
CA LYS A 16 16.61 10.22 -11.49
C LYS A 16 16.72 10.36 -13.01
N ASN A 17 16.75 9.23 -13.72
CA ASN A 17 16.93 9.19 -15.17
C ASN A 17 15.63 8.83 -15.91
N HIS A 18 14.50 8.79 -15.23
CA HIS A 18 13.21 8.51 -15.89
C HIS A 18 12.73 9.72 -16.67
N SER A 19 12.01 9.48 -17.78
CA SER A 19 11.34 10.55 -18.52
C SER A 19 10.21 11.13 -17.71
N ASP A 20 9.75 12.34 -18.08
CA ASP A 20 8.60 12.96 -17.42
C ASP A 20 7.34 12.09 -17.52
N ASP A 21 7.11 11.48 -18.70
CA ASP A 21 5.97 10.57 -18.88
C ASP A 21 6.07 9.36 -17.97
N ASP A 22 7.25 8.77 -17.84
CA ASP A 22 7.47 7.65 -16.93
C ASP A 22 7.26 8.04 -15.46
N LEU A 23 7.63 9.25 -15.09
CA LEU A 23 7.41 9.75 -13.73
C LEU A 23 5.93 9.92 -13.43
N VAL A 24 5.14 10.45 -14.38
CA VAL A 24 3.69 10.57 -14.25
C VAL A 24 3.08 9.18 -14.10
N ASP A 25 3.43 8.24 -14.98
CA ASP A 25 2.92 6.87 -14.94
C ASP A 25 3.27 6.18 -13.62
N SER A 26 4.51 6.31 -13.16
CA SER A 26 4.95 5.70 -11.90
C SER A 26 4.19 6.28 -10.72
N SER A 27 4.04 7.61 -10.66
CA SER A 27 3.27 8.24 -9.59
C SER A 27 1.84 7.71 -9.55
N ASP A 28 1.18 7.62 -10.72
CA ASP A 28 -0.20 7.16 -10.81
C ASP A 28 -0.33 5.67 -10.45
N VAL A 29 0.51 4.80 -11.02
CA VAL A 29 0.41 3.35 -10.80
C VAL A 29 0.69 2.99 -9.35
N TYR A 30 1.75 3.54 -8.78
CA TYR A 30 2.08 3.26 -7.38
C TYR A 30 1.01 3.83 -6.42
N GLY A 31 0.50 5.02 -6.72
CA GLY A 31 -0.57 5.63 -5.92
C GLY A 31 -1.87 4.85 -6.00
N GLU A 32 -2.25 4.36 -7.18
CA GLU A 32 -3.43 3.50 -7.39
C GLU A 32 -3.27 2.18 -6.64
N GLY A 33 -2.06 1.59 -6.65
CA GLY A 33 -1.78 0.37 -5.90
C GLY A 33 -1.97 0.56 -4.40
N ALA A 34 -1.46 1.65 -3.86
CA ALA A 34 -1.65 1.99 -2.45
C ALA A 34 -3.12 2.15 -2.10
N LEU A 35 -3.88 2.85 -2.94
CA LEU A 35 -5.31 3.05 -2.73
C LEU A 35 -6.07 1.73 -2.80
N ALA A 36 -5.72 0.85 -3.74
CA ALA A 36 -6.36 -0.46 -3.87
C ALA A 36 -6.18 -1.29 -2.60
N ILE A 37 -4.99 -1.32 -2.02
CA ILE A 37 -4.72 -2.03 -0.76
C ILE A 37 -5.55 -1.43 0.37
N THR A 38 -5.58 -0.11 0.49
CA THR A 38 -6.35 0.57 1.52
C THR A 38 -7.84 0.25 1.39
N SER A 39 -8.37 0.22 0.16
CA SER A 39 -9.77 -0.12 -0.10
C SER A 39 -10.09 -1.56 0.30
N VAL A 40 -9.19 -2.51 0.00
CA VAL A 40 -9.34 -3.91 0.41
C VAL A 40 -9.35 -4.04 1.93
N LEU A 41 -8.51 -3.30 2.64
CA LEU A 41 -8.49 -3.32 4.10
C LEU A 41 -9.82 -2.85 4.68
N THR A 42 -10.44 -1.83 4.10
CA THR A 42 -11.78 -1.37 4.51
C THR A 42 -12.82 -2.46 4.26
N LEU A 43 -12.77 -3.12 3.11
CA LEU A 43 -13.67 -4.21 2.77
C LEU A 43 -13.51 -5.38 3.75
N ILE A 44 -12.28 -5.76 4.08
CA ILE A 44 -11.99 -6.80 5.06
C ILE A 44 -12.62 -6.46 6.42
N GLY A 45 -12.50 -5.20 6.85
CA GLY A 45 -13.12 -4.75 8.09
C GLY A 45 -14.62 -4.92 8.08
N ASN A 46 -15.30 -4.51 7.00
CA ASN A 46 -16.74 -4.64 6.86
C ASN A 46 -17.18 -6.11 6.86
N LEU A 47 -16.48 -6.96 6.11
CA LEU A 47 -16.79 -8.40 6.03
C LEU A 47 -16.57 -9.08 7.38
N THR A 48 -15.55 -8.68 8.12
CA THR A 48 -15.27 -9.22 9.47
C THR A 48 -16.39 -8.89 10.43
N LEU A 49 -16.87 -7.65 10.42
CA LEU A 49 -18.00 -7.25 11.26
C LEU A 49 -19.28 -8.02 10.89
N ASP A 50 -19.54 -8.22 9.60
CA ASP A 50 -20.69 -9.00 9.16
C ASP A 50 -20.57 -10.46 9.60
N ALA A 51 -19.38 -11.05 9.50
CA ALA A 51 -19.15 -12.45 9.84
C ALA A 51 -19.42 -12.72 11.32
N VAL A 52 -18.95 -11.84 12.22
CA VAL A 52 -19.15 -12.06 13.68
C VAL A 52 -20.63 -11.96 14.10
N GLN A 53 -21.46 -11.33 13.27
CA GLN A 53 -22.91 -11.22 13.51
C GLN A 53 -23.69 -12.39 12.89
N SER A 54 -23.03 -13.24 12.12
CA SER A 54 -23.65 -14.38 11.46
C SER A 54 -23.81 -15.55 12.43
N GLU A 55 -24.99 -16.17 12.44
CA GLU A 55 -25.29 -17.30 13.33
C GLU A 55 -24.43 -18.54 13.06
N GLY A 56 -24.00 -18.72 11.82
CA GLY A 56 -23.20 -19.87 11.42
C GLY A 56 -21.71 -19.71 11.66
N TYR A 57 -21.29 -18.57 12.21
CA TYR A 57 -19.86 -18.28 12.39
C TYR A 57 -19.39 -18.83 13.74
N SER A 58 -18.60 -19.92 13.69
CA SER A 58 -18.15 -20.62 14.90
C SER A 58 -16.89 -19.99 15.48
N ASP A 59 -16.58 -20.37 16.74
CA ASP A 59 -15.32 -19.95 17.38
C ASP A 59 -14.10 -20.50 16.62
N GLU A 60 -14.20 -21.70 16.06
CA GLU A 60 -13.13 -22.27 15.25
C GLU A 60 -12.90 -21.47 13.97
N ASP A 61 -13.98 -21.08 13.28
CA ASP A 61 -13.90 -20.20 12.12
C ASP A 61 -13.25 -18.87 12.48
N ALA A 62 -13.65 -18.27 13.59
CA ALA A 62 -13.10 -17.01 14.06
C ALA A 62 -11.61 -17.11 14.33
N ARG A 63 -11.16 -18.19 14.97
CA ARG A 63 -9.74 -18.39 15.27
C ARG A 63 -8.90 -18.51 14.00
N ARG A 64 -9.38 -19.28 13.03
CA ARG A 64 -8.73 -19.42 11.74
C ARG A 64 -8.62 -18.08 11.02
N ASP A 65 -9.72 -17.34 10.97
CA ASP A 65 -9.77 -16.05 10.28
C ASP A 65 -8.92 -14.99 10.97
N LEU A 66 -8.82 -15.01 12.30
CA LEU A 66 -7.95 -14.10 13.04
C LEU A 66 -6.47 -14.30 12.68
N VAL A 67 -6.03 -15.53 12.45
CA VAL A 67 -4.65 -15.79 12.02
C VAL A 67 -4.41 -15.16 10.64
N LEU A 68 -5.32 -15.40 9.69
CA LEU A 68 -5.19 -14.84 8.34
C LEU A 68 -5.27 -13.31 8.36
N LEU A 69 -6.17 -12.76 9.15
CA LEU A 69 -6.34 -11.33 9.30
C LEU A 69 -5.10 -10.68 9.93
N GLY A 70 -4.51 -11.34 10.92
CA GLY A 70 -3.28 -10.88 11.53
C GLY A 70 -2.14 -10.76 10.53
N ASP A 71 -1.95 -11.78 9.69
CA ASP A 71 -0.95 -11.74 8.63
C ASP A 71 -1.22 -10.60 7.64
N ALA A 72 -2.47 -10.45 7.20
CA ALA A 72 -2.85 -9.40 6.27
C ALA A 72 -2.60 -8.01 6.85
N LEU A 73 -3.01 -7.77 8.09
CA LEU A 73 -2.86 -6.48 8.76
C LEU A 73 -1.41 -6.17 9.13
N ARG A 74 -0.57 -7.19 9.26
CA ARG A 74 0.85 -7.01 9.49
C ARG A 74 1.56 -6.48 8.25
N HIS A 75 1.19 -6.96 7.07
CA HIS A 75 1.93 -6.70 5.84
C HIS A 75 1.27 -5.68 4.91
N LEU A 76 -0.04 -5.77 4.68
CA LEU A 76 -0.71 -4.96 3.66
C LEU A 76 -0.63 -3.46 3.92
N PRO A 77 -0.86 -2.96 5.15
CA PRO A 77 -0.72 -1.52 5.40
C PRO A 77 0.69 -1.01 5.14
N ARG A 78 1.70 -1.80 5.48
CA ARG A 78 3.10 -1.43 5.25
C ARG A 78 3.44 -1.44 3.77
N MET A 79 2.87 -2.37 3.00
CA MET A 79 3.01 -2.37 1.54
C MET A 79 2.37 -1.13 0.94
N ALA A 80 1.17 -0.77 1.38
CA ALA A 80 0.50 0.45 0.91
C ALA A 80 1.34 1.69 1.19
N GLN A 81 1.94 1.79 2.37
CA GLN A 81 2.81 2.91 2.74
C GLN A 81 4.04 2.99 1.83
N ALA A 82 4.64 1.84 1.50
CA ALA A 82 5.80 1.80 0.60
C ALA A 82 5.43 2.24 -0.81
N LEU A 83 4.30 1.77 -1.34
CA LEU A 83 3.81 2.18 -2.66
C LEU A 83 3.50 3.67 -2.69
N GLU A 84 2.88 4.19 -1.63
CA GLU A 84 2.60 5.62 -1.51
C GLU A 84 3.91 6.43 -1.48
N GLN A 85 4.89 5.98 -0.73
CA GLN A 85 6.20 6.63 -0.68
C GLN A 85 6.86 6.66 -2.06
N THR A 86 6.77 5.57 -2.81
CA THR A 86 7.33 5.50 -4.16
C THR A 86 6.59 6.45 -5.11
N SER A 87 5.26 6.51 -5.01
CA SER A 87 4.44 7.46 -5.77
C SER A 87 4.85 8.90 -5.49
N VAL A 88 4.99 9.25 -4.22
CA VAL A 88 5.39 10.59 -3.77
C VAL A 88 6.79 10.94 -4.28
N THR A 89 7.71 9.99 -4.25
CA THR A 89 9.08 10.20 -4.72
C THR A 89 9.11 10.48 -6.23
N ALA A 90 8.34 9.73 -7.03
CA ALA A 90 8.25 9.97 -8.46
C ALA A 90 7.68 11.36 -8.75
N ASP A 91 6.61 11.73 -8.06
CA ASP A 91 5.99 13.05 -8.19
C ASP A 91 6.95 14.16 -7.78
N TYR A 92 7.69 13.98 -6.70
CA TYR A 92 8.68 14.94 -6.24
C TYR A 92 9.76 15.21 -7.29
N VAL A 93 10.29 14.16 -7.92
CA VAL A 93 11.31 14.30 -8.97
C VAL A 93 10.75 15.10 -10.14
N LEU A 94 9.51 14.81 -10.56
CA LEU A 94 8.86 15.52 -11.66
C LEU A 94 8.66 16.99 -11.31
N ARG A 95 8.13 17.29 -10.12
CA ARG A 95 7.89 18.67 -9.68
C ARG A 95 9.18 19.46 -9.54
N LYS A 96 10.25 18.83 -9.06
CA LYS A 96 11.56 19.45 -8.96
C LYS A 96 12.08 19.86 -10.34
N ARG A 97 11.90 19.01 -11.35
CA ARG A 97 12.29 19.32 -12.74
C ARG A 97 11.52 20.53 -13.29
N ARG A 98 10.27 20.68 -12.88
CA ARG A 98 9.41 21.79 -13.30
C ARG A 98 9.67 23.09 -12.54
N GLY A 99 10.56 23.07 -11.54
CA GLY A 99 10.86 24.22 -10.70
C GLY A 99 9.80 24.52 -9.65
N GLU A 100 8.89 23.60 -9.40
CA GLU A 100 7.79 23.77 -8.43
C GLU A 100 8.22 23.52 -6.99
N VAL A 101 9.39 22.88 -6.79
CA VAL A 101 9.93 22.52 -5.49
C VAL A 101 11.32 23.12 -5.34
N GLN A 102 11.61 23.73 -4.20
CA GLN A 102 12.93 24.26 -3.90
C GLN A 102 13.92 23.11 -3.74
N PRO A 103 15.14 23.24 -4.28
CA PRO A 103 16.16 22.22 -4.16
C PRO A 103 16.62 21.98 -2.73
#